data_09f4405aa6b2b64c1214eacb0e8d2c50
#
_entry.id   09f4405aa6b2b64c1214eacb0e8d2c50
#
_cell.length_a   1.000
_cell.length_b   1.000
_cell.length_c   1.000
_cell.angle_alpha   90.00
_cell.angle_beta   90.00
_cell.angle_gamma   90.00
#
_symmetry.space_group_name_H-M   'P 1'
#
loop_
_entity.id
_entity.type
_entity.pdbx_description
1 polymer ?
#
loop_
_entity_poly.entity_id
_entity_poly.type
_entity_poly.pdbx_seq_one_letter_code
_entity_poly.pdbx_strand_id
1 'polypeptide(L)'
;TLIAHGARGGCLDSFLTGRLDNIARCLEDPAFSLINADVIDRLPESLRPDVVFNLACAASPPHYQADPVHTLMTSVVGTGNLLALAADCGARFVLASTSEIYGDPLVHPQPESYLGNVNPTGPRACYDEGKRAAEALTFDYRRTRGIDVRVARIFNTYGPRMRADDGRVVSNVVAQALSGSDITIYGDGDQTRSF
;
A
#
# COMPACT_ATOMS: atom_id res chain seq x y z
N THR A 1 6.45 -17.75 -5.56
CA THR A 1 5.37 -16.77 -5.71
C THR A 1 4.14 -17.43 -6.33
N LEU A 2 2.98 -16.74 -6.41
CA LEU A 2 1.72 -17.30 -6.88
C LEU A 2 1.83 -17.93 -8.28
N ILE A 3 2.50 -17.25 -9.23
CA ILE A 3 2.71 -17.77 -10.59
C ILE A 3 3.48 -19.10 -10.57
N ALA A 4 4.52 -19.22 -9.76
CA ALA A 4 5.29 -20.46 -9.62
C ALA A 4 4.46 -21.63 -9.03
N HIS A 5 3.27 -21.34 -8.49
CA HIS A 5 2.29 -22.32 -8.01
C HIS A 5 1.11 -22.48 -8.96
N GLY A 6 1.25 -22.05 -10.22
CA GLY A 6 0.26 -22.24 -11.27
C GLY A 6 -0.86 -21.20 -11.32
N ALA A 7 -0.80 -20.12 -10.53
CA ALA A 7 -1.78 -19.04 -10.64
C ALA A 7 -1.51 -18.18 -11.89
N ARG A 8 -2.57 -17.64 -12.49
CA ARG A 8 -2.44 -16.54 -13.45
C ARG A 8 -2.37 -15.23 -12.68
N GLY A 9 -1.41 -14.35 -13.02
CA GLY A 9 -1.20 -13.09 -12.33
C GLY A 9 -1.45 -11.89 -13.24
N GLY A 10 -2.06 -10.85 -12.69
CA GLY A 10 -2.16 -9.52 -13.31
C GLY A 10 -1.57 -8.47 -12.37
N CYS A 11 -0.79 -7.56 -12.91
CA CYS A 11 -0.31 -6.36 -12.20
C CYS A 11 -0.91 -5.13 -12.88
N LEU A 12 -1.58 -4.28 -12.11
CA LEU A 12 -2.02 -2.96 -12.54
C LEU A 12 -1.24 -1.96 -11.68
N ASP A 13 -0.44 -1.11 -12.31
CA ASP A 13 0.46 -0.17 -11.63
C ASP A 13 0.67 1.07 -12.53
N SER A 14 0.65 2.26 -11.94
CA SER A 14 0.97 3.52 -12.61
C SER A 14 2.48 3.81 -12.67
N PHE A 15 3.28 3.01 -11.96
CA PHE A 15 4.73 3.18 -11.77
C PHE A 15 5.12 4.53 -11.15
N LEU A 16 4.23 5.17 -10.40
CA LEU A 16 4.55 6.39 -9.67
C LEU A 16 5.77 6.18 -8.73
N THR A 17 5.78 5.05 -8.01
CA THR A 17 6.89 4.66 -7.15
C THR A 17 7.42 3.25 -7.49
N GLY A 18 6.67 2.48 -8.26
CA GLY A 18 7.01 1.14 -8.72
C GLY A 18 8.15 1.15 -9.75
N ARG A 19 8.81 -0.01 -9.93
CA ARG A 19 9.86 -0.22 -10.94
C ARG A 19 9.62 -1.51 -11.69
N LEU A 20 9.73 -1.46 -13.02
CA LEU A 20 9.59 -2.64 -13.88
C LEU A 20 10.59 -3.74 -13.52
N ASP A 21 11.80 -3.37 -13.08
CA ASP A 21 12.82 -4.33 -12.64
C ASP A 21 12.34 -5.28 -11.55
N ASN A 22 11.40 -4.81 -10.69
CA ASN A 22 10.87 -5.62 -9.60
C ASN A 22 9.99 -6.78 -10.08
N ILE A 23 9.42 -6.65 -11.27
CA ILE A 23 8.54 -7.65 -11.90
C ILE A 23 9.13 -8.25 -13.18
N ALA A 24 10.38 -7.93 -13.54
CA ALA A 24 11.03 -8.38 -14.79
C ALA A 24 10.87 -9.89 -15.03
N ARG A 25 11.12 -10.71 -14.00
CA ARG A 25 10.94 -12.16 -14.08
C ARG A 25 9.50 -12.62 -14.34
N CYS A 26 8.52 -11.79 -13.93
CA CYS A 26 7.12 -12.12 -14.17
C CYS A 26 6.72 -11.79 -15.61
N LEU A 27 7.32 -10.75 -16.21
CA LEU A 27 7.02 -10.33 -17.58
C LEU A 27 7.39 -11.38 -18.64
N GLU A 28 8.29 -12.30 -18.30
CA GLU A 28 8.69 -13.40 -19.17
C GLU A 28 7.71 -14.59 -19.11
N ASP A 29 6.79 -14.60 -18.14
CA ASP A 29 5.86 -15.70 -17.93
C ASP A 29 4.53 -15.43 -18.65
N PRO A 30 4.07 -16.33 -19.55
CA PRO A 30 2.82 -16.18 -20.29
C PRO A 30 1.56 -16.15 -19.39
N ALA A 31 1.67 -16.61 -18.14
CA ALA A 31 0.61 -16.53 -17.16
C ALA A 31 0.52 -15.16 -16.45
N PHE A 32 1.41 -14.22 -16.80
CA PHE A 32 1.45 -12.87 -16.22
C PHE A 32 1.03 -11.81 -17.22
N SER A 33 0.28 -10.82 -16.79
CA SER A 33 -0.07 -9.64 -17.58
C SER A 33 0.22 -8.36 -16.81
N LEU A 34 0.66 -7.33 -17.52
CA LEU A 34 0.88 -5.99 -16.99
C LEU A 34 -0.08 -5.00 -17.63
N ILE A 35 -0.73 -4.19 -16.80
CA ILE A 35 -1.58 -3.07 -17.20
C ILE A 35 -0.95 -1.81 -16.59
N ASN A 36 -0.44 -0.92 -17.44
CA ASN A 36 0.05 0.38 -17.00
C ASN A 36 -1.15 1.33 -16.90
N ALA A 37 -1.68 1.51 -15.69
CA ALA A 37 -2.82 2.36 -15.41
C ALA A 37 -2.83 2.77 -13.94
N ASP A 38 -3.55 3.84 -13.62
CA ASP A 38 -3.80 4.23 -12.25
C ASP A 38 -5.10 3.57 -11.74
N VAL A 39 -5.11 3.18 -10.46
CA VAL A 39 -6.30 2.57 -9.85
C VAL A 39 -7.46 3.55 -9.66
N ILE A 40 -7.20 4.86 -9.74
CA ILE A 40 -8.24 5.89 -9.71
C ILE A 40 -8.99 6.02 -11.04
N ASP A 41 -8.40 5.53 -12.12
CA ASP A 41 -9.00 5.55 -13.44
C ASP A 41 -10.03 4.41 -13.62
N ARG A 42 -10.74 4.45 -14.74
CA ARG A 42 -11.63 3.36 -15.11
C ARG A 42 -10.84 2.09 -15.38
N LEU A 43 -11.13 1.04 -14.60
CA LEU A 43 -10.49 -0.26 -14.78
C LEU A 43 -10.97 -0.94 -16.08
N PRO A 44 -10.10 -1.75 -16.75
CA PRO A 44 -10.49 -2.51 -17.92
C PRO A 44 -11.65 -3.46 -17.62
N GLU A 45 -12.70 -3.42 -18.46
CA GLU A 45 -13.89 -4.26 -18.30
C GLU A 45 -13.63 -5.77 -18.48
N SER A 46 -12.49 -6.13 -19.04
CA SER A 46 -12.08 -7.53 -19.24
C SER A 46 -11.53 -8.21 -18.00
N LEU A 47 -11.27 -7.46 -16.93
CA LEU A 47 -10.71 -8.03 -15.71
C LEU A 47 -11.70 -8.97 -15.02
N ARG A 48 -11.24 -10.19 -14.72
CA ARG A 48 -12.03 -11.22 -14.00
C ARG A 48 -11.11 -11.93 -12.98
N PRO A 49 -10.74 -11.25 -11.90
CA PRO A 49 -9.91 -11.85 -10.86
C PRO A 49 -10.72 -12.75 -9.94
N ASP A 50 -10.07 -13.80 -9.40
CA ASP A 50 -10.55 -14.56 -8.24
C ASP A 50 -10.13 -13.91 -6.92
N VAL A 51 -9.00 -13.17 -6.95
CA VAL A 51 -8.45 -12.45 -5.79
C VAL A 51 -7.88 -11.13 -6.25
N VAL A 52 -8.22 -10.05 -5.53
CA VAL A 52 -7.66 -8.71 -5.71
C VAL A 52 -6.77 -8.37 -4.52
N PHE A 53 -5.49 -8.10 -4.77
CA PHE A 53 -4.57 -7.54 -3.79
C PHE A 53 -4.42 -6.04 -4.04
N ASN A 54 -5.03 -5.21 -3.21
CA ASN A 54 -4.83 -3.76 -3.27
C ASN A 54 -3.58 -3.36 -2.47
N LEU A 55 -2.49 -3.19 -3.19
CA LEU A 55 -1.20 -2.69 -2.68
C LEU A 55 -0.92 -1.27 -3.16
N ALA A 56 -1.84 -0.67 -3.90
CA ALA A 56 -1.68 0.66 -4.47
C ALA A 56 -1.65 1.73 -3.38
N CYS A 57 -0.77 2.62 -3.49
CA CYS A 57 -0.54 3.90 -2.80
C CYS A 57 0.96 4.09 -2.53
N ALA A 58 1.46 5.30 -2.71
CA ALA A 58 2.76 5.70 -2.20
C ALA A 58 2.78 5.57 -0.67
N ALA A 59 3.82 4.94 -0.12
CA ALA A 59 3.85 4.55 1.29
C ALA A 59 4.97 5.23 2.11
N SER A 60 5.83 6.02 1.49
CA SER A 60 6.85 6.77 2.20
C SER A 60 6.56 8.28 2.22
N PRO A 61 6.91 8.99 3.30
CA PRO A 61 6.60 10.41 3.45
C PRO A 61 7.00 11.29 2.27
N PRO A 62 8.21 11.20 1.70
CA PRO A 62 8.58 12.02 0.55
C PRO A 62 7.68 11.79 -0.67
N HIS A 63 7.25 10.53 -0.89
CA HIS A 63 6.46 10.18 -2.07
C HIS A 63 4.99 10.52 -1.91
N TYR A 64 4.35 10.21 -0.77
CA TYR A 64 2.93 10.51 -0.60
C TYR A 64 2.66 12.01 -0.37
N GLN A 65 3.66 12.76 0.10
CA GLN A 65 3.55 14.21 0.27
C GLN A 65 3.87 15.00 -1.01
N ALA A 66 4.51 14.39 -2.01
CA ALA A 66 4.76 15.02 -3.30
C ALA A 66 3.47 15.37 -4.04
N ASP A 67 2.46 14.51 -3.95
CA ASP A 67 1.09 14.77 -4.40
C ASP A 67 0.09 14.19 -3.38
N PRO A 68 -0.26 14.98 -2.35
CA PRO A 68 -1.13 14.51 -1.29
C PRO A 68 -2.56 14.28 -1.75
N VAL A 69 -3.03 15.01 -2.75
CA VAL A 69 -4.38 14.81 -3.29
C VAL A 69 -4.47 13.49 -4.02
N HIS A 70 -3.54 13.20 -4.91
CA HIS A 70 -3.47 11.92 -5.61
C HIS A 70 -3.32 10.75 -4.64
N THR A 71 -2.51 10.89 -3.60
CA THR A 71 -2.34 9.87 -2.55
C THR A 71 -3.65 9.53 -1.85
N LEU A 72 -4.42 10.56 -1.46
CA LEU A 72 -5.73 10.37 -0.84
C LEU A 72 -6.71 9.70 -1.82
N MET A 73 -6.76 10.18 -3.07
CA MET A 73 -7.67 9.63 -4.09
C MET A 73 -7.31 8.19 -4.47
N THR A 74 -6.03 7.83 -4.52
CA THR A 74 -5.58 6.44 -4.72
C THR A 74 -6.12 5.54 -3.61
N SER A 75 -6.05 5.98 -2.36
CA SER A 75 -6.55 5.22 -1.23
C SER A 75 -8.07 5.10 -1.20
N VAL A 76 -8.81 6.15 -1.56
CA VAL A 76 -10.28 6.19 -1.48
C VAL A 76 -10.92 5.70 -2.78
N VAL A 77 -10.69 6.40 -3.88
CA VAL A 77 -11.31 6.09 -5.18
C VAL A 77 -10.75 4.79 -5.75
N GLY A 78 -9.43 4.64 -5.73
CA GLY A 78 -8.77 3.41 -6.20
C GLY A 78 -9.24 2.17 -5.43
N THR A 79 -9.35 2.27 -4.10
CA THR A 79 -9.91 1.17 -3.29
C THR A 79 -11.36 0.90 -3.65
N GLY A 80 -12.19 1.95 -3.85
CA GLY A 80 -13.59 1.81 -4.27
C GLY A 80 -13.73 1.09 -5.62
N ASN A 81 -12.91 1.48 -6.62
CA ASN A 81 -12.90 0.85 -7.95
C ASN A 81 -12.56 -0.66 -7.86
N LEU A 82 -11.52 -1.00 -7.08
CA LEU A 82 -11.10 -2.39 -6.90
C LEU A 82 -12.09 -3.22 -6.09
N LEU A 83 -12.78 -2.63 -5.12
CA LEU A 83 -13.85 -3.28 -4.37
C LEU A 83 -15.07 -3.54 -5.25
N ALA A 84 -15.43 -2.59 -6.13
CA ALA A 84 -16.49 -2.78 -7.11
C ALA A 84 -16.15 -3.95 -8.06
N LEU A 85 -14.92 -3.97 -8.60
CA LEU A 85 -14.44 -5.09 -9.43
C LEU A 85 -14.51 -6.42 -8.66
N ALA A 86 -14.07 -6.46 -7.41
CA ALA A 86 -14.12 -7.66 -6.59
C ALA A 86 -15.56 -8.14 -6.36
N ALA A 87 -16.50 -7.21 -6.11
CA ALA A 87 -17.92 -7.53 -5.94
C ALA A 87 -18.53 -8.10 -7.23
N ASP A 88 -18.24 -7.49 -8.37
CA ASP A 88 -18.79 -7.92 -9.68
C ASP A 88 -18.26 -9.28 -10.11
N CYS A 89 -17.04 -9.65 -9.67
CA CYS A 89 -16.42 -10.95 -9.99
C CYS A 89 -16.63 -12.02 -8.91
N GLY A 90 -17.20 -11.69 -7.74
CA GLY A 90 -17.22 -12.58 -6.59
C GLY A 90 -15.82 -12.88 -6.03
N ALA A 91 -14.88 -11.98 -6.24
CA ALA A 91 -13.48 -12.15 -5.86
C ALA A 91 -13.24 -11.86 -4.38
N ARG A 92 -12.23 -12.51 -3.81
CA ARG A 92 -11.67 -12.10 -2.52
C ARG A 92 -10.91 -10.79 -2.67
N PHE A 93 -11.04 -9.92 -1.69
CA PHE A 93 -10.31 -8.65 -1.64
C PHE A 93 -9.35 -8.59 -0.45
N VAL A 94 -8.10 -8.24 -0.71
CA VAL A 94 -7.06 -8.10 0.31
C VAL A 94 -6.52 -6.67 0.27
N LEU A 95 -6.71 -5.91 1.34
CA LEU A 95 -6.20 -4.55 1.48
C LEU A 95 -4.87 -4.54 2.24
N ALA A 96 -3.83 -3.99 1.62
CA ALA A 96 -2.65 -3.54 2.33
C ALA A 96 -2.95 -2.21 3.03
N SER A 97 -3.35 -2.30 4.29
CA SER A 97 -3.46 -1.17 5.21
C SER A 97 -2.11 -0.95 5.90
N THR A 98 -2.08 -0.17 6.94
CA THR A 98 -0.84 0.29 7.58
C THR A 98 -1.04 0.49 9.08
N SER A 99 0.05 0.46 9.86
CA SER A 99 0.05 0.92 11.25
C SER A 99 -0.27 2.40 11.40
N GLU A 100 -0.11 3.19 10.34
CA GLU A 100 -0.37 4.64 10.36
C GLU A 100 -1.85 4.99 10.55
N ILE A 101 -2.76 4.03 10.41
CA ILE A 101 -4.18 4.22 10.79
C ILE A 101 -4.34 4.48 12.29
N TYR A 102 -3.33 4.14 13.09
CA TYR A 102 -3.30 4.42 14.52
C TYR A 102 -2.79 5.83 14.85
N GLY A 103 -2.16 6.52 13.88
CA GLY A 103 -1.62 7.87 14.04
C GLY A 103 -0.46 7.94 15.03
N ASP A 104 -0.53 8.88 15.97
CA ASP A 104 0.36 8.99 17.11
C ASP A 104 -0.24 8.21 18.30
N PRO A 105 0.06 6.91 18.45
CA PRO A 105 -0.72 6.02 19.28
C PRO A 105 -0.46 6.25 20.77
N LEU A 106 -1.53 6.30 21.54
CA LEU A 106 -1.50 6.41 23.01
C LEU A 106 -1.45 5.04 23.70
N VAL A 107 -1.49 3.94 22.92
CA VAL A 107 -1.51 2.56 23.41
C VAL A 107 -0.40 1.77 22.74
N HIS A 108 0.42 1.07 23.53
CA HIS A 108 1.52 0.21 23.08
C HIS A 108 1.50 -1.13 23.83
N PRO A 109 1.59 -2.27 23.11
CA PRO A 109 1.41 -2.43 21.65
C PRO A 109 -0.03 -2.11 21.24
N GLN A 110 -0.23 -1.73 19.97
CA GLN A 110 -1.56 -1.39 19.45
C GLN A 110 -2.36 -2.68 19.15
N PRO A 111 -3.44 -2.97 19.89
CA PRO A 111 -4.36 -4.05 19.52
C PRO A 111 -5.21 -3.63 18.33
N GLU A 112 -5.72 -4.60 17.56
CA GLU A 112 -6.57 -4.33 16.39
C GLU A 112 -7.85 -3.54 16.72
N SER A 113 -8.31 -3.61 17.97
CA SER A 113 -9.47 -2.87 18.47
C SER A 113 -9.20 -1.40 18.78
N TYR A 114 -7.92 -0.97 18.81
CA TYR A 114 -7.58 0.43 19.06
C TYR A 114 -7.98 1.31 17.89
N LEU A 115 -8.74 2.37 18.13
CA LEU A 115 -9.30 3.22 17.08
C LEU A 115 -8.31 4.27 16.53
N GLY A 116 -7.20 4.48 17.22
CA GLY A 116 -6.15 5.40 16.80
C GLY A 116 -6.28 6.82 17.34
N ASN A 117 -5.25 7.63 17.08
CA ASN A 117 -5.13 9.05 17.40
C ASN A 117 -4.51 9.76 16.20
N VAL A 118 -5.31 10.00 15.15
CA VAL A 118 -4.88 10.57 13.88
C VAL A 118 -5.19 12.06 13.82
N ASN A 119 -4.26 12.85 13.27
CA ASN A 119 -4.50 14.27 12.97
C ASN A 119 -5.10 14.40 11.54
N PRO A 120 -6.42 14.67 11.40
CA PRO A 120 -7.07 14.68 10.09
C PRO A 120 -6.68 15.86 9.18
N THR A 121 -5.98 16.86 9.72
CA THR A 121 -5.57 18.06 8.98
C THR A 121 -4.05 18.22 8.90
N GLY A 122 -3.31 17.24 9.43
CA GLY A 122 -1.84 17.24 9.41
C GLY A 122 -1.26 16.92 8.04
N PRO A 123 0.04 17.13 7.84
CA PRO A 123 0.71 16.91 6.54
C PRO A 123 0.71 15.43 6.10
N ARG A 124 0.42 14.50 7.02
CA ARG A 124 0.32 13.06 6.75
C ARG A 124 -1.13 12.58 6.53
N ALA A 125 -2.13 13.45 6.74
CA ALA A 125 -3.53 13.09 6.66
C ALA A 125 -3.92 12.45 5.31
N CYS A 126 -3.30 12.86 4.22
CA CYS A 126 -3.53 12.27 2.90
C CYS A 126 -3.28 10.75 2.86
N TYR A 127 -2.29 10.27 3.61
CA TYR A 127 -1.99 8.84 3.72
C TYR A 127 -2.76 8.19 4.88
N ASP A 128 -2.68 8.76 6.07
CA ASP A 128 -3.23 8.18 7.28
C ASP A 128 -4.76 8.07 7.19
N GLU A 129 -5.46 9.16 6.88
CA GLU A 129 -6.92 9.17 6.69
C GLU A 129 -7.34 8.46 5.39
N GLY A 130 -6.52 8.53 4.34
CA GLY A 130 -6.75 7.75 3.13
C GLY A 130 -6.84 6.25 3.40
N LYS A 131 -5.90 5.70 4.18
CA LYS A 131 -5.91 4.28 4.55
C LYS A 131 -7.03 3.94 5.53
N ARG A 132 -7.39 4.83 6.45
CA ARG A 132 -8.56 4.68 7.33
C ARG A 132 -9.86 4.62 6.53
N ALA A 133 -10.02 5.51 5.55
CA ALA A 133 -11.16 5.51 4.65
C ALA A 133 -11.20 4.23 3.78
N ALA A 134 -10.05 3.75 3.30
CA ALA A 134 -9.96 2.48 2.57
C ALA A 134 -10.41 1.28 3.41
N GLU A 135 -10.03 1.22 4.71
CA GLU A 135 -10.54 0.19 5.63
C GLU A 135 -12.07 0.31 5.81
N ALA A 136 -12.59 1.52 6.03
CA ALA A 136 -14.02 1.75 6.18
C ALA A 136 -14.79 1.27 4.94
N LEU A 137 -14.36 1.65 3.73
CA LEU A 137 -14.94 1.17 2.47
C LEU A 137 -14.89 -0.35 2.38
N THR A 138 -13.76 -0.97 2.72
CA THR A 138 -13.58 -2.42 2.64
C THR A 138 -14.58 -3.16 3.53
N PHE A 139 -14.78 -2.70 4.76
CA PHE A 139 -15.75 -3.31 5.67
C PHE A 139 -17.20 -2.98 5.30
N ASP A 140 -17.48 -1.81 4.69
CA ASP A 140 -18.81 -1.49 4.19
C ASP A 140 -19.20 -2.36 3.00
N TYR A 141 -18.30 -2.61 2.07
CA TYR A 141 -18.52 -3.58 0.99
C TYR A 141 -18.76 -4.99 1.50
N ARG A 142 -18.01 -5.43 2.53
CA ARG A 142 -18.28 -6.71 3.20
C ARG A 142 -19.71 -6.75 3.76
N ARG A 143 -20.14 -5.70 4.48
CA ARG A 143 -21.45 -5.64 5.12
C ARG A 143 -22.60 -5.57 4.11
N THR A 144 -22.41 -4.83 3.02
CA THR A 144 -23.49 -4.52 2.06
C THR A 144 -23.50 -5.41 0.83
N ARG A 145 -22.35 -5.98 0.45
CA ARG A 145 -22.18 -6.80 -0.76
C ARG A 145 -21.72 -8.23 -0.47
N GLY A 146 -21.40 -8.56 0.78
CA GLY A 146 -20.98 -9.91 1.18
C GLY A 146 -19.62 -10.37 0.67
N ILE A 147 -18.73 -9.46 0.21
CA ILE A 147 -17.41 -9.84 -0.31
C ILE A 147 -16.55 -10.44 0.79
N ASP A 148 -15.75 -11.45 0.45
CA ASP A 148 -14.71 -11.98 1.34
C ASP A 148 -13.52 -11.02 1.36
N VAL A 149 -13.35 -10.29 2.46
CA VAL A 149 -12.29 -9.29 2.62
C VAL A 149 -11.27 -9.67 3.68
N ARG A 150 -10.03 -9.27 3.45
CA ARG A 150 -8.93 -9.32 4.41
C ARG A 150 -8.24 -7.95 4.44
N VAL A 151 -7.86 -7.50 5.64
CA VAL A 151 -7.11 -6.26 5.85
C VAL A 151 -5.84 -6.61 6.59
N ALA A 152 -4.70 -6.23 6.04
CA ALA A 152 -3.40 -6.37 6.69
C ALA A 152 -2.87 -4.98 7.08
N ARG A 153 -2.84 -4.67 8.38
CA ARG A 153 -2.22 -3.45 8.93
C ARG A 153 -0.72 -3.67 9.03
N ILE A 154 -0.02 -3.32 7.94
CA ILE A 154 1.42 -3.55 7.80
C ILE A 154 2.16 -2.50 8.61
N PHE A 155 3.02 -2.94 9.52
CA PHE A 155 3.96 -2.08 10.26
C PHE A 155 5.19 -1.75 9.40
N ASN A 156 6.22 -1.14 10.01
CA ASN A 156 7.41 -0.80 9.26
C ASN A 156 8.04 -2.06 8.65
N THR A 157 8.30 -2.01 7.36
CA THR A 157 8.82 -3.14 6.60
C THR A 157 9.98 -2.68 5.75
N TYR A 158 11.01 -3.51 5.67
CA TYR A 158 12.14 -3.32 4.77
C TYR A 158 12.50 -4.67 4.13
N GLY A 159 13.22 -4.63 3.00
CA GLY A 159 13.62 -5.86 2.34
C GLY A 159 14.24 -5.64 0.98
N PRO A 160 14.61 -6.74 0.29
CA PRO A 160 15.18 -6.68 -1.05
C PRO A 160 14.27 -5.92 -2.02
N ARG A 161 14.87 -5.20 -2.96
CA ARG A 161 14.21 -4.37 -3.99
C ARG A 161 13.54 -3.10 -3.46
N MET A 162 13.70 -2.78 -2.19
CA MET A 162 13.32 -1.47 -1.68
C MET A 162 14.18 -0.39 -2.35
N ARG A 163 13.59 0.76 -2.65
CA ARG A 163 14.31 1.88 -3.28
C ARG A 163 15.34 2.42 -2.30
N ALA A 164 16.55 2.75 -2.79
CA ALA A 164 17.58 3.40 -1.98
C ALA A 164 17.18 4.81 -1.51
N ASP A 165 16.36 5.50 -2.34
CA ASP A 165 15.81 6.85 -2.11
C ASP A 165 14.38 6.81 -1.51
N ASP A 166 13.99 5.71 -0.87
CA ASP A 166 12.65 5.54 -0.30
C ASP A 166 12.33 6.55 0.81
N GLY A 167 13.35 7.04 1.52
CA GLY A 167 13.19 8.06 2.57
C GLY A 167 12.85 7.50 3.96
N ARG A 168 12.64 6.20 4.12
CA ARG A 168 12.46 5.55 5.43
C ARG A 168 13.79 5.21 6.08
N VAL A 169 13.80 5.13 7.42
CA VAL A 169 15.04 5.05 8.22
C VAL A 169 15.97 3.92 7.79
N VAL A 170 15.47 2.68 7.63
CA VAL A 170 16.34 1.53 7.32
C VAL A 170 16.95 1.67 5.92
N SER A 171 16.16 2.03 4.90
CA SER A 171 16.68 2.25 3.54
C SER A 171 17.69 3.37 3.49
N ASN A 172 17.44 4.50 4.18
CA ASN A 172 18.36 5.62 4.22
C ASN A 172 19.68 5.24 4.89
N VAL A 173 19.64 4.64 6.08
CA VAL A 173 20.84 4.23 6.82
C VAL A 173 21.67 3.24 6.01
N VAL A 174 21.04 2.23 5.40
CA VAL A 174 21.73 1.24 4.58
C VAL A 174 22.34 1.88 3.33
N ALA A 175 21.60 2.74 2.63
CA ALA A 175 22.09 3.41 1.43
C ALA A 175 23.27 4.34 1.75
N GLN A 176 23.19 5.14 2.82
CA GLN A 176 24.24 6.03 3.28
C GLN A 176 25.49 5.26 3.71
N ALA A 177 25.32 4.20 4.50
CA ALA A 177 26.45 3.38 4.93
C ALA A 177 27.17 2.71 3.74
N LEU A 178 26.44 2.19 2.77
CA LEU A 178 27.02 1.56 1.58
C LEU A 178 27.71 2.56 0.63
N SER A 179 27.24 3.81 0.59
CA SER A 179 27.87 4.88 -0.21
C SER A 179 29.02 5.57 0.50
N GLY A 180 29.30 5.25 1.76
CA GLY A 180 30.30 5.95 2.57
C GLY A 180 29.91 7.39 2.95
N SER A 181 28.62 7.71 2.89
CA SER A 181 28.07 9.01 3.28
C SER A 181 27.77 9.03 4.78
N ASP A 182 27.72 10.24 5.36
CA ASP A 182 27.32 10.40 6.75
C ASP A 182 25.88 9.89 6.98
N ILE A 183 25.68 9.19 8.10
CA ILE A 183 24.36 8.69 8.48
C ILE A 183 23.54 9.82 9.08
N THR A 184 22.38 10.12 8.47
CA THR A 184 21.48 11.15 8.95
C THR A 184 20.58 10.62 10.06
N ILE A 185 20.61 11.29 11.21
CA ILE A 185 19.68 11.04 12.33
C ILE A 185 18.65 12.18 12.33
N TYR A 186 17.37 11.83 12.34
CA TYR A 186 16.28 12.79 12.42
C TYR A 186 15.84 12.97 13.87
N GLY A 187 15.72 14.22 14.34
CA GLY A 187 15.42 14.52 15.74
C GLY A 187 16.59 14.18 16.67
N ASP A 188 16.27 13.68 17.85
CA ASP A 188 17.22 13.28 18.89
C ASP A 188 17.75 11.84 18.77
N GLY A 189 17.13 11.04 17.92
CA GLY A 189 17.48 9.63 17.71
C GLY A 189 16.84 8.65 18.69
N ASP A 190 15.99 9.11 19.59
CA ASP A 190 15.33 8.28 20.62
C ASP A 190 14.05 7.60 20.12
N GLN A 191 13.67 7.81 18.85
CA GLN A 191 12.46 7.22 18.27
C GLN A 191 12.55 5.69 18.19
N THR A 192 11.54 5.01 18.70
CA THR A 192 11.39 3.55 18.60
C THR A 192 10.41 3.17 17.49
N ARG A 193 10.67 2.02 16.83
CA ARG A 193 9.80 1.48 15.78
C ARG A 193 9.71 -0.04 15.89
N SER A 194 8.57 -0.60 15.50
CA SER A 194 8.40 -2.03 15.27
C SER A 194 8.55 -2.36 13.78
N PHE A 195 9.16 -3.50 13.48
CA PHE A 195 9.43 -4.01 12.15
C PHE A 195 8.88 -5.44 11.99
#